data_790ddd2c03481c9e680fe1a0ebb144ad
#
_entry.id   790ddd2c03481c9e680fe1a0ebb144ad
#
_cell.length_a   1.000
_cell.length_b   1.000
_cell.length_c   1.000
_cell.angle_alpha   90.00
_cell.angle_beta   90.00
_cell.angle_gamma   90.00
#
_symmetry.space_group_name_H-M   'P 1'
#
loop_
_entity.id
_entity.type
_entity.pdbx_description
1 polymer ?
#
loop_
_entity_poly.entity_id
_entity_poly.type
_entity_poly.pdbx_seq_one_letter_code
_entity_poly.pdbx_strand_id
1 'polypeptide(L)'
;MDIATLTGAAIVSLGYLAIATVGNNPKLTKKIIESGVQTHERVWELPLWDEYVQLMDSENADVSNTGPSKQAGTILGGAFLKRFIGNYPWSHLDIAGTAISGSVKDYIPKYATGVGVRLLTQLVMNEIRK
;
A
#
# COMPACT_ATOMS: atom_id res chain seq x y z
N MET A 1 -10.37 0.49 -2.13
CA MET A 1 -8.93 0.32 -2.33
C MET A 1 -8.39 1.55 -3.03
N ASP A 2 -7.21 2.00 -2.65
CA ASP A 2 -6.47 3.05 -3.35
C ASP A 2 -5.01 2.62 -3.55
N ILE A 3 -4.30 3.31 -4.45
CA ILE A 3 -2.93 3.03 -4.82
C ILE A 3 -2.19 4.35 -5.06
N ALA A 4 -1.04 4.53 -4.43
CA ALA A 4 -0.22 5.73 -4.57
C ALA A 4 1.26 5.46 -4.27
N THR A 5 2.12 6.35 -4.73
CA THR A 5 3.52 6.46 -4.28
C THR A 5 3.55 7.33 -3.03
N LEU A 6 2.99 6.82 -1.93
CA LEU A 6 2.66 7.66 -0.78
C LEU A 6 3.89 7.99 0.06
N THR A 7 4.74 6.99 0.37
CA THR A 7 5.80 7.19 1.35
C THR A 7 7.18 6.69 0.90
N GLY A 8 8.21 7.49 1.17
CA GLY A 8 9.58 7.03 1.07
C GLY A 8 9.93 5.90 2.06
N ALA A 9 9.18 5.80 3.16
CA ALA A 9 9.36 4.76 4.17
C ALA A 9 9.06 3.35 3.62
N ALA A 10 8.19 3.21 2.63
CA ALA A 10 7.96 1.94 1.95
C ALA A 10 9.23 1.43 1.26
N ILE A 11 10.03 2.33 0.68
CA ILE A 11 11.33 2.00 0.08
C ILE A 11 12.31 1.53 1.14
N VAL A 12 12.33 2.20 2.30
CA VAL A 12 13.23 1.85 3.41
C VAL A 12 12.91 0.47 3.99
N SER A 13 11.62 0.12 4.09
CA SER A 13 11.18 -1.14 4.71
C SER A 13 11.21 -2.33 3.75
N LEU A 14 10.79 -2.15 2.48
CA LEU A 14 10.59 -3.24 1.51
C LEU A 14 11.49 -3.13 0.27
N GLY A 15 12.27 -2.06 0.17
CA GLY A 15 13.10 -1.79 -1.01
C GLY A 15 12.26 -1.58 -2.27
N TYR A 16 12.74 -2.12 -3.38
CA TYR A 16 12.13 -2.00 -4.69
C TYR A 16 11.45 -3.30 -5.17
N LEU A 17 11.16 -4.23 -4.25
CA LEU A 17 10.75 -5.59 -4.58
C LEU A 17 9.30 -5.91 -4.25
N ALA A 18 8.68 -5.16 -3.36
CA ALA A 18 7.31 -5.40 -2.94
C ALA A 18 6.56 -4.09 -2.72
N ILE A 19 5.27 -4.14 -2.98
CA ILE A 19 4.28 -3.12 -2.65
C ILE A 19 3.98 -3.26 -1.16
N ALA A 20 4.01 -2.18 -0.39
CA ALA A 20 3.50 -2.19 0.96
C ALA A 20 1.98 -2.06 0.94
N THR A 21 1.26 -2.84 1.75
CA THR A 21 -0.18 -2.62 1.94
C THR A 21 -0.54 -2.51 3.41
N VAL A 22 -1.50 -1.65 3.70
CA VAL A 22 -2.19 -1.54 4.98
C VAL A 22 -3.70 -1.51 4.72
N GLY A 23 -4.49 -2.06 5.63
CA GLY A 23 -5.93 -2.11 5.39
C GLY A 23 -6.74 -2.42 6.66
N ASN A 24 -8.07 -2.33 6.52
CA ASN A 24 -9.02 -2.62 7.59
C ASN A 24 -9.81 -3.92 7.36
N ASN A 25 -9.51 -4.65 6.28
CA ASN A 25 -10.25 -5.86 5.91
C ASN A 25 -9.31 -6.99 5.49
N PRO A 26 -9.05 -7.98 6.37
CA PRO A 26 -8.14 -9.09 6.09
C PRO A 26 -8.52 -9.92 4.85
N LYS A 27 -9.82 -10.05 4.56
CA LYS A 27 -10.29 -10.80 3.37
C LYS A 27 -9.90 -10.07 2.08
N LEU A 28 -10.04 -8.75 2.05
CA LEU A 28 -9.62 -7.93 0.90
C LEU A 28 -8.10 -7.98 0.75
N THR A 29 -7.36 -7.76 1.83
CA THR A 29 -5.89 -7.80 1.81
C THR A 29 -5.37 -9.15 1.32
N LYS A 30 -5.95 -10.26 1.79
CA LYS A 30 -5.58 -11.60 1.32
C LYS A 30 -5.75 -11.76 -0.19
N LYS A 31 -6.87 -11.32 -0.76
CA LYS A 31 -7.13 -11.38 -2.21
C LYS A 31 -6.12 -10.54 -3.01
N ILE A 32 -5.74 -9.38 -2.49
CA ILE A 32 -4.73 -8.51 -3.09
C ILE A 32 -3.37 -9.22 -3.11
N ILE A 33 -2.95 -9.80 -1.98
CA ILE A 33 -1.70 -10.55 -1.88
C ILE A 33 -1.67 -11.74 -2.84
N GLU A 34 -2.75 -12.55 -2.89
CA GLU A 34 -2.87 -13.68 -3.80
C GLU A 34 -2.77 -13.25 -5.27
N SER A 35 -3.41 -12.14 -5.65
CA SER A 35 -3.31 -11.57 -6.99
C SER A 35 -1.89 -11.07 -7.29
N GLY A 36 -1.21 -10.50 -6.30
CA GLY A 36 0.18 -10.08 -6.39
C GLY A 36 1.15 -11.25 -6.61
N VAL A 37 0.89 -12.40 -5.97
CA VAL A 37 1.67 -13.64 -6.19
C VAL A 37 1.48 -14.15 -7.62
N GLN A 38 0.25 -14.16 -8.13
CA GLN A 38 -0.07 -14.64 -9.48
C GLN A 38 0.58 -13.77 -10.59
N THR A 39 0.79 -12.50 -10.31
CA THR A 39 1.28 -11.52 -11.29
C THR A 39 2.74 -11.12 -11.12
N HIS A 40 3.42 -11.65 -10.10
CA HIS A 40 4.74 -11.19 -9.66
C HIS A 40 4.81 -9.70 -9.26
N GLU A 41 3.68 -9.05 -9.01
CA GLU A 41 3.60 -7.75 -8.35
C GLU A 41 3.39 -7.96 -6.86
N ARG A 42 4.47 -8.40 -6.19
CA ARG A 42 4.44 -8.85 -4.79
C ARG A 42 3.88 -7.77 -3.88
N VAL A 43 3.03 -8.19 -2.94
CA VAL A 43 2.43 -7.33 -1.92
C VAL A 43 2.78 -7.85 -0.54
N TRP A 44 3.16 -6.96 0.37
CA TRP A 44 3.44 -7.30 1.76
C TRP A 44 2.61 -6.44 2.71
N GLU A 45 1.86 -7.10 3.60
CA GLU A 45 0.99 -6.43 4.56
C GLU A 45 1.81 -5.91 5.74
N LEU A 46 1.58 -4.65 6.10
CA LEU A 46 2.06 -4.01 7.32
C LEU A 46 0.90 -3.84 8.29
N PRO A 47 1.15 -3.89 9.62
CA PRO A 47 0.10 -3.76 10.61
C PRO A 47 -0.54 -2.36 10.58
N LEU A 48 -1.84 -2.29 10.85
CA LEU A 48 -2.58 -1.03 11.01
C LEU A 48 -3.41 -1.09 12.30
N TRP A 49 -2.74 -1.17 13.43
CA TRP A 49 -3.35 -1.21 14.75
C TRP A 49 -3.86 0.17 15.18
N ASP A 50 -4.77 0.20 16.12
CA ASP A 50 -5.38 1.46 16.58
C ASP A 50 -4.37 2.39 17.24
N GLU A 51 -3.31 1.87 17.84
CA GLU A 51 -2.19 2.66 18.38
C GLU A 51 -1.50 3.49 17.29
N TYR A 52 -1.34 2.95 16.08
CA TYR A 52 -0.81 3.74 14.95
C TYR A 52 -1.79 4.81 14.49
N VAL A 53 -3.08 4.52 14.52
CA VAL A 53 -4.11 5.50 14.15
C VAL A 53 -4.15 6.65 15.14
N GLN A 54 -3.99 6.38 16.44
CA GLN A 54 -3.91 7.38 17.49
C GLN A 54 -2.70 8.32 17.36
N LEU A 55 -1.59 7.83 16.78
CA LEU A 55 -0.42 8.68 16.51
C LEU A 55 -0.70 9.79 15.47
N MET A 56 -1.84 9.73 14.79
CA MET A 56 -2.30 10.77 13.86
C MET A 56 -3.25 11.78 14.53
N ASP A 57 -3.51 11.66 15.82
CA ASP A 57 -4.31 12.64 16.56
C ASP A 57 -3.59 14.00 16.63
N SER A 58 -4.34 15.08 16.62
CA SER A 58 -3.82 16.44 16.67
C SER A 58 -4.56 17.25 17.73
N GLU A 59 -3.83 18.09 18.45
CA GLU A 59 -4.41 19.04 19.40
C GLU A 59 -5.02 20.28 18.70
N ASN A 60 -4.62 20.54 17.46
CA ASN A 60 -4.95 21.78 16.74
C ASN A 60 -5.76 21.58 15.45
N ALA A 61 -5.99 20.31 15.05
CA ALA A 61 -6.70 19.95 13.82
C ALA A 61 -7.45 18.62 14.00
N ASP A 62 -8.31 18.27 13.04
CA ASP A 62 -9.05 16.99 13.05
C ASP A 62 -8.12 15.78 12.96
N VAL A 63 -6.98 15.94 12.29
CA VAL A 63 -5.96 14.92 12.13
C VAL A 63 -4.61 15.57 11.84
N SER A 64 -3.53 14.98 12.36
CA SER A 64 -2.18 15.40 12.03
C SER A 64 -1.84 14.98 10.60
N ASN A 65 -1.23 15.87 9.82
CA ASN A 65 -0.85 15.61 8.45
C ASN A 65 0.36 14.64 8.35
N THR A 66 1.16 14.59 9.40
CA THR A 66 2.30 13.68 9.53
C THR A 66 2.36 13.11 10.94
N GLY A 67 2.69 11.84 11.07
CA GLY A 67 2.94 11.25 12.38
C GLY A 67 4.29 11.66 12.98
N PRO A 68 4.64 11.11 14.15
CA PRO A 68 5.94 11.35 14.79
C PRO A 68 7.10 11.07 13.83
N SER A 69 8.13 11.91 13.85
CA SER A 69 9.23 11.81 12.89
C SER A 69 10.00 10.49 13.02
N LYS A 70 10.42 9.95 11.88
CA LYS A 70 11.28 8.76 11.75
C LYS A 70 10.69 7.44 12.28
N GLN A 71 9.37 7.35 12.45
CA GLN A 71 8.72 6.12 12.91
C GLN A 71 7.66 5.68 11.90
N ALA A 72 7.59 4.37 11.65
CA ALA A 72 6.50 3.68 10.96
C ALA A 72 5.87 4.43 9.75
N GLY A 73 6.65 5.17 8.97
CA GLY A 73 6.13 6.15 8.00
C GLY A 73 5.08 5.60 7.02
N THR A 74 5.25 4.38 6.51
CA THR A 74 4.27 3.75 5.62
C THR A 74 2.97 3.42 6.35
N ILE A 75 3.07 2.92 7.58
CA ILE A 75 1.91 2.60 8.42
C ILE A 75 1.16 3.88 8.77
N LEU A 76 1.88 4.94 9.14
CA LEU A 76 1.28 6.23 9.50
C LEU A 76 0.64 6.93 8.29
N GLY A 77 1.22 6.79 7.09
CA GLY A 77 0.55 7.20 5.85
C GLY A 77 -0.80 6.51 5.67
N GLY A 78 -0.83 5.19 5.85
CA GLY A 78 -2.08 4.43 5.85
C GLY A 78 -3.03 4.79 6.98
N ALA A 79 -2.52 5.06 8.19
CA ALA A 79 -3.30 5.50 9.34
C ALA A 79 -3.99 6.86 9.08
N PHE A 80 -3.29 7.78 8.41
CA PHE A 80 -3.88 9.02 7.93
C PHE A 80 -5.06 8.76 6.99
N LEU A 81 -4.86 7.94 5.96
CA LEU A 81 -5.92 7.60 4.99
C LEU A 81 -7.12 6.93 5.66
N LYS A 82 -6.87 6.04 6.64
CA LYS A 82 -7.92 5.34 7.40
C LYS A 82 -8.94 6.31 8.03
N ARG A 83 -8.54 7.53 8.40
CA ARG A 83 -9.42 8.54 8.99
C ARG A 83 -10.55 9.00 8.05
N PHE A 84 -10.36 8.83 6.75
CA PHE A 84 -11.31 9.29 5.72
C PHE A 84 -12.12 8.17 5.08
N ILE A 85 -11.84 6.91 5.41
CA ILE A 85 -12.46 5.74 4.75
C ILE A 85 -13.85 5.39 5.31
N GLY A 86 -14.14 5.76 6.55
CA GLY A 86 -15.36 5.33 7.23
C GLY A 86 -15.37 3.81 7.44
N ASN A 87 -16.53 3.17 7.22
CA ASN A 87 -16.74 1.74 7.49
C ASN A 87 -16.59 0.85 6.24
N TYR A 88 -16.05 1.37 5.15
CA TYR A 88 -15.87 0.58 3.93
C TYR A 88 -14.69 -0.39 4.06
N PRO A 89 -14.82 -1.63 3.51
CA PRO A 89 -13.66 -2.50 3.31
C PRO A 89 -12.59 -1.78 2.47
N TRP A 90 -11.39 -1.67 3.01
CA TRP A 90 -10.36 -0.84 2.42
C TRP A 90 -8.96 -1.44 2.56
N SER A 91 -8.13 -1.20 1.57
CA SER A 91 -6.70 -1.46 1.56
C SER A 91 -6.00 -0.37 0.73
N HIS A 92 -4.93 0.18 1.26
CA HIS A 92 -4.01 1.08 0.58
C HIS A 92 -2.81 0.30 0.05
N LEU A 93 -2.40 0.58 -1.17
CA LEU A 93 -1.20 0.03 -1.81
C LEU A 93 -0.17 1.14 -2.01
N ASP A 94 0.90 1.12 -1.22
CA ASP A 94 2.02 2.05 -1.38
C ASP A 94 3.04 1.46 -2.35
N ILE A 95 3.06 2.02 -3.56
CA ILE A 95 3.93 1.60 -4.66
C ILE A 95 5.20 2.43 -4.79
N ALA A 96 5.55 3.25 -3.80
CA ALA A 96 6.70 4.16 -3.90
C ALA A 96 8.00 3.43 -4.25
N GLY A 97 8.21 2.21 -3.73
CA GLY A 97 9.39 1.41 -4.06
C GLY A 97 9.35 0.73 -5.42
N THR A 98 8.16 0.42 -5.93
CA THR A 98 8.00 -0.43 -7.12
C THR A 98 7.59 0.31 -8.39
N ALA A 99 7.17 1.58 -8.27
CA ALA A 99 6.67 2.38 -9.39
C ALA A 99 7.76 2.76 -10.40
N ILE A 100 9.03 2.83 -9.98
CA ILE A 100 10.14 3.26 -10.83
C ILE A 100 11.28 2.24 -10.75
N SER A 101 11.81 1.85 -11.91
CA SER A 101 13.02 1.03 -12.02
C SER A 101 14.20 1.83 -12.57
N GLY A 102 15.37 1.70 -11.95
CA GLY A 102 16.61 2.31 -12.43
C GLY A 102 17.21 1.62 -13.66
N SER A 103 16.77 0.40 -13.97
CA SER A 103 17.28 -0.42 -15.08
C SER A 103 16.19 -1.29 -15.68
N VAL A 104 16.40 -1.77 -16.89
CA VAL A 104 15.57 -2.80 -17.48
C VAL A 104 15.81 -4.12 -16.75
N LYS A 105 14.75 -4.82 -16.36
CA LYS A 105 14.79 -6.16 -15.76
C LYS A 105 13.71 -7.02 -16.40
N ASP A 106 14.10 -7.99 -17.17
CA ASP A 106 13.18 -8.87 -17.91
C ASP A 106 12.15 -8.07 -18.70
N TYR A 107 10.88 -8.15 -18.33
CA TYR A 107 9.77 -7.42 -18.95
C TYR A 107 9.47 -6.05 -18.28
N ILE A 108 10.23 -5.67 -17.22
CA ILE A 108 10.06 -4.39 -16.53
C ILE A 108 10.93 -3.34 -17.21
N PRO A 109 10.34 -2.27 -17.77
CA PRO A 109 11.11 -1.21 -18.42
C PRO A 109 11.91 -0.38 -17.40
N LYS A 110 12.91 0.32 -17.89
CA LYS A 110 13.55 1.40 -17.13
C LYS A 110 12.53 2.54 -16.94
N TYR A 111 12.58 3.22 -15.80
CA TYR A 111 11.68 4.28 -15.36
C TYR A 111 10.32 3.73 -14.90
N ALA A 112 9.20 4.20 -15.42
CA ALA A 112 7.87 3.79 -15.00
C ALA A 112 7.62 2.29 -15.28
N THR A 113 7.35 1.53 -14.21
CA THR A 113 7.22 0.07 -14.29
C THR A 113 5.83 -0.40 -14.72
N GLY A 114 4.80 0.44 -14.59
CA GLY A 114 3.41 0.06 -14.76
C GLY A 114 2.88 -0.85 -13.63
N VAL A 115 3.56 -0.87 -12.48
CA VAL A 115 3.14 -1.67 -11.31
C VAL A 115 1.69 -1.34 -10.91
N GLY A 116 0.96 -2.37 -10.52
CA GLY A 116 -0.47 -2.29 -10.20
C GLY A 116 -1.38 -2.69 -11.36
N VAL A 117 -0.98 -2.49 -12.61
CA VAL A 117 -1.84 -2.83 -13.77
C VAL A 117 -2.18 -4.32 -13.79
N ARG A 118 -1.19 -5.20 -13.68
CA ARG A 118 -1.41 -6.64 -13.69
C ARG A 118 -2.12 -7.11 -12.43
N LEU A 119 -1.69 -6.62 -11.27
CA LEU A 119 -2.28 -6.96 -9.98
C LEU A 119 -3.76 -6.61 -9.93
N LEU A 120 -4.13 -5.39 -10.28
CA LEU A 120 -5.51 -4.94 -10.24
C LEU A 120 -6.37 -5.66 -11.26
N THR A 121 -5.87 -5.89 -12.48
CA THR A 121 -6.55 -6.70 -13.49
C THR A 121 -6.80 -8.11 -12.98
N GLN A 122 -5.79 -8.76 -12.41
CA GLN A 122 -5.92 -10.11 -11.86
C GLN A 122 -6.90 -10.17 -10.69
N LEU A 123 -6.86 -9.18 -9.79
CA LEU A 123 -7.80 -9.08 -8.67
C LEU A 123 -9.25 -9.04 -9.17
N VAL A 124 -9.54 -8.20 -10.17
CA VAL A 124 -10.88 -8.12 -10.77
C VAL A 124 -11.27 -9.44 -11.44
N MET A 125 -10.35 -10.05 -12.21
CA MET A 125 -10.61 -11.35 -12.85
C MET A 125 -10.91 -12.46 -11.84
N ASN A 126 -10.22 -12.47 -10.70
CA ASN A 126 -10.47 -13.43 -9.62
C ASN A 126 -11.86 -13.24 -8.96
N GLU A 127 -12.39 -12.01 -8.95
CA GLU A 127 -13.75 -11.75 -8.41
C GLU A 127 -14.86 -12.14 -9.39
N ILE A 128 -14.63 -12.01 -10.69
CA ILE A 128 -15.65 -12.35 -11.72
C ILE A 128 -15.79 -13.87 -11.91
N ARG A 129 -14.73 -14.64 -11.65
CA ARG A 129 -14.71 -16.10 -11.86
C ARG A 129 -15.31 -16.91 -10.71
N LYS A 130 -15.88 -16.25 -9.71
CA LYS A 130 -16.62 -16.89 -8.61
C LYS A 130 -18.10 -17.03 -8.98
#